data_d948dd2da9fa426944ec098f43617a67
#
_entry.id   d948dd2da9fa426944ec098f43617a67
#
_cell.length_a   1.000
_cell.length_b   1.000
_cell.length_c   1.000
_cell.angle_alpha   90.00
_cell.angle_beta   90.00
_cell.angle_gamma   90.00
#
_symmetry.space_group_name_H-M   'P 1'
#
loop_
_entity.id
_entity.type
_entity.pdbx_description
1 polymer ?
#
loop_
_entity_poly.entity_id
_entity_poly.type
_entity_poly.pdbx_seq_one_letter_code
_entity_poly.pdbx_strand_id
1 'polypeptide(L)'
;EKRVSDPDFFICSLSNSNIVYKGMLSSLQLRQYYPDLTNNYFTSGLALVHSRFSTNTFPTWSLAQPFRLLAHNGEINTIRGNRAWMKARESVLSSEALGDIREISPIVQPDMSDSASLDNVFEFFVMSGLSLPHAMAVMVPESFNDKNPISEDLKAFYEYHSILMEPWDGPASILFTDGDLVGAVSVSYTHLTLP
;
A
#
# COMPACT_ATOMS: atom_id res chain seq x y z
N GLU A 1 -13.26 -12.11 2.27
CA GLU A 1 -12.43 -13.32 2.18
C GLU A 1 -12.66 -14.26 3.37
N LYS A 2 -12.68 -13.80 4.61
CA LYS A 2 -12.88 -14.64 5.82
C LYS A 2 -14.13 -15.53 5.80
N ARG A 3 -15.17 -15.14 5.06
CA ARG A 3 -16.43 -15.91 4.95
C ARG A 3 -16.40 -16.95 3.82
N VAL A 4 -15.34 -16.99 3.04
CA VAL A 4 -15.12 -17.96 1.96
C VAL A 4 -14.11 -18.99 2.44
N SER A 5 -14.48 -20.26 2.37
CA SER A 5 -13.66 -21.37 2.88
C SER A 5 -12.53 -21.78 1.93
N ASP A 6 -12.39 -21.13 0.79
CA ASP A 6 -11.38 -21.45 -0.20
C ASP A 6 -10.07 -20.68 0.12
N PRO A 7 -8.96 -21.36 0.41
CA PRO A 7 -7.69 -20.73 0.74
C PRO A 7 -7.06 -19.96 -0.44
N ASP A 8 -7.46 -20.29 -1.67
CA ASP A 8 -6.96 -19.62 -2.87
C ASP A 8 -7.82 -18.42 -3.29
N PHE A 9 -8.91 -18.16 -2.56
CA PHE A 9 -9.76 -17.02 -2.84
C PHE A 9 -9.14 -15.71 -2.37
N PHE A 10 -8.87 -14.81 -3.29
CA PHE A 10 -8.28 -13.50 -3.02
C PHE A 10 -8.92 -12.43 -3.89
N ILE A 11 -9.38 -11.33 -3.28
CA ILE A 11 -9.94 -10.18 -3.97
C ILE A 11 -8.81 -9.19 -4.27
N CYS A 12 -8.35 -9.16 -5.50
CA CYS A 12 -7.27 -8.27 -5.93
C CYS A 12 -7.75 -6.85 -6.29
N SER A 13 -9.03 -6.68 -6.62
CA SER A 13 -9.63 -5.40 -6.96
C SER A 13 -11.11 -5.38 -6.58
N LEU A 14 -11.52 -4.38 -5.82
CA LEU A 14 -12.92 -4.13 -5.47
C LEU A 14 -13.10 -2.61 -5.30
N SER A 15 -13.24 -1.89 -6.41
CA SER A 15 -13.33 -0.44 -6.46
C SER A 15 -14.21 -0.03 -7.64
N ASN A 16 -14.80 1.15 -7.56
CA ASN A 16 -15.53 1.79 -8.66
C ASN A 16 -14.68 2.79 -9.46
N SER A 17 -13.44 3.04 -9.02
CA SER A 17 -12.54 4.03 -9.63
C SER A 17 -11.28 3.43 -10.23
N ASN A 18 -10.86 2.25 -9.78
CA ASN A 18 -9.69 1.57 -10.31
C ASN A 18 -9.89 0.06 -10.46
N ILE A 19 -9.09 -0.57 -11.32
CA ILE A 19 -9.06 -2.02 -11.53
C ILE A 19 -7.61 -2.49 -11.40
N VAL A 20 -7.39 -3.59 -10.66
CA VAL A 20 -6.08 -4.22 -10.53
C VAL A 20 -6.05 -5.51 -11.34
N TYR A 21 -5.19 -5.56 -12.33
CA TYR A 21 -4.86 -6.75 -13.10
C TYR A 21 -3.52 -7.31 -12.62
N LYS A 22 -3.51 -8.52 -12.09
CA LYS A 22 -2.28 -9.12 -11.58
C LYS A 22 -2.25 -10.63 -11.69
N GLY A 23 -1.07 -11.20 -11.57
CA GLY A 23 -0.83 -12.62 -11.59
C GLY A 23 0.66 -12.95 -11.69
N MET A 24 0.99 -14.22 -11.66
CA MET A 24 2.34 -14.72 -11.94
C MET A 24 2.54 -14.80 -13.46
N LEU A 25 2.54 -13.66 -14.12
CA LEU A 25 2.54 -13.50 -15.57
C LEU A 25 3.72 -12.66 -16.03
N SER A 26 4.30 -12.99 -17.14
CA SER A 26 5.19 -12.07 -17.84
C SER A 26 4.40 -10.94 -18.49
N SER A 27 5.06 -9.83 -18.82
CA SER A 27 4.42 -8.68 -19.45
C SER A 27 3.71 -9.04 -20.78
N LEU A 28 4.20 -10.01 -21.51
CA LEU A 28 3.57 -10.49 -22.75
C LEU A 28 2.31 -11.33 -22.47
N GLN A 29 2.33 -12.13 -21.41
CA GLN A 29 1.21 -12.97 -21.02
C GLN A 29 0.05 -12.15 -20.44
N LEU A 30 0.34 -11.00 -19.82
CA LEU A 30 -0.67 -10.16 -19.17
C LEU A 30 -1.81 -9.79 -20.13
N ARG A 31 -1.48 -9.32 -21.34
CA ARG A 31 -2.47 -8.97 -22.37
C ARG A 31 -3.23 -10.15 -22.93
N GLN A 32 -2.63 -11.33 -22.93
CA GLN A 32 -3.29 -12.55 -23.40
C GLN A 32 -4.25 -13.09 -22.33
N TYR A 33 -3.89 -12.93 -21.06
CA TYR A 33 -4.70 -13.39 -19.94
C TYR A 33 -5.87 -12.45 -19.64
N TYR A 34 -5.65 -11.14 -19.80
CA TYR A 34 -6.66 -10.10 -19.60
C TYR A 34 -7.01 -9.42 -20.94
N PRO A 35 -8.00 -9.95 -21.69
CA PRO A 35 -8.38 -9.41 -23.01
C PRO A 35 -8.84 -7.95 -22.97
N ASP A 36 -9.36 -7.47 -21.83
CA ASP A 36 -9.77 -6.08 -21.64
C ASP A 36 -8.65 -5.10 -21.98
N LEU A 37 -7.38 -5.45 -21.68
CA LEU A 37 -6.22 -4.62 -21.95
C LEU A 37 -5.91 -4.42 -23.45
N THR A 38 -6.62 -5.16 -24.33
CA THR A 38 -6.51 -5.04 -25.79
C THR A 38 -7.78 -4.48 -26.42
N ASN A 39 -8.81 -4.22 -25.61
CA ASN A 39 -10.08 -3.68 -26.09
C ASN A 39 -9.96 -2.18 -26.37
N ASN A 40 -10.33 -1.76 -27.57
CA ASN A 40 -10.27 -0.34 -27.99
C ASN A 40 -11.18 0.59 -27.18
N TYR A 41 -12.18 0.05 -26.50
CA TYR A 41 -13.05 0.81 -25.60
C TYR A 41 -12.50 0.93 -24.17
N PHE A 42 -11.49 0.13 -23.84
CA PHE A 42 -10.84 0.22 -22.54
C PHE A 42 -9.82 1.35 -22.56
N THR A 43 -10.20 2.48 -21.97
CA THR A 43 -9.34 3.67 -21.86
C THR A 43 -9.06 3.98 -20.40
N SER A 44 -7.85 4.40 -20.10
CA SER A 44 -7.45 4.81 -18.76
C SER A 44 -6.56 6.05 -18.83
N GLY A 45 -6.75 6.98 -17.90
CA GLY A 45 -5.89 8.15 -17.74
C GLY A 45 -4.59 7.83 -16.99
N LEU A 46 -4.51 6.67 -16.31
CA LEU A 46 -3.38 6.26 -15.52
C LEU A 46 -3.15 4.75 -15.62
N ALA A 47 -1.90 4.35 -15.61
CA ALA A 47 -1.51 2.95 -15.39
C ALA A 47 -0.36 2.89 -14.36
N LEU A 48 -0.63 2.26 -13.21
CA LEU A 48 0.39 1.91 -12.23
C LEU A 48 0.90 0.50 -12.53
N VAL A 49 2.17 0.36 -12.89
CA VAL A 49 2.74 -0.91 -13.38
C VAL A 49 3.92 -1.35 -12.52
N HIS A 50 3.92 -2.64 -12.16
CA HIS A 50 5.03 -3.25 -11.45
C HIS A 50 5.26 -4.67 -11.97
N SER A 51 6.52 -5.07 -12.20
CA SER A 51 6.87 -6.34 -12.86
C SER A 51 7.61 -7.33 -11.97
N ARG A 52 7.84 -7.02 -10.69
CA ARG A 52 8.63 -7.86 -9.78
C ARG A 52 7.86 -8.18 -8.52
N PHE A 53 8.20 -9.33 -7.92
CA PHE A 53 7.76 -9.72 -6.58
C PHE A 53 8.72 -9.18 -5.52
N SER A 54 8.26 -9.12 -4.26
CA SER A 54 9.14 -8.94 -3.11
C SER A 54 10.13 -10.09 -3.03
N THR A 55 11.37 -9.78 -2.62
CA THR A 55 12.45 -10.78 -2.49
C THR A 55 12.43 -11.52 -1.17
N ASN A 56 11.67 -11.06 -0.19
CA ASN A 56 11.64 -11.57 1.19
C ASN A 56 10.47 -12.55 1.47
N THR A 57 9.67 -12.89 0.47
CA THR A 57 8.59 -13.88 0.56
C THR A 57 8.60 -14.81 -0.63
N PHE A 58 8.03 -16.01 -0.45
CA PHE A 58 7.80 -16.91 -1.58
C PHE A 58 6.76 -16.28 -2.53
N PRO A 59 7.02 -16.21 -3.84
CA PRO A 59 6.10 -15.59 -4.78
C PRO A 59 4.82 -16.40 -4.91
N THR A 60 3.69 -15.71 -4.74
CA THR A 60 2.35 -16.22 -5.02
C THR A 60 1.61 -15.21 -5.89
N TRP A 61 0.58 -15.62 -6.60
CA TRP A 61 -0.15 -14.69 -7.47
C TRP A 61 -0.81 -13.54 -6.69
N SER A 62 -1.26 -13.79 -5.46
CA SER A 62 -1.85 -12.78 -4.58
C SER A 62 -0.85 -11.70 -4.13
N LEU A 63 0.44 -12.06 -4.07
CA LEU A 63 1.54 -11.13 -3.76
C LEU A 63 2.14 -10.43 -4.99
N ALA A 64 1.61 -10.70 -6.19
CA ALA A 64 1.95 -9.91 -7.36
C ALA A 64 1.53 -8.45 -7.17
N GLN A 65 2.34 -7.52 -7.67
CA GLN A 65 2.05 -6.10 -7.65
C GLN A 65 1.46 -5.63 -8.98
N PRO A 66 0.72 -4.50 -9.01
CA PRO A 66 0.39 -3.65 -7.86
C PRO A 66 -0.60 -4.30 -6.90
N PHE A 67 -0.66 -3.77 -5.68
CA PHE A 67 -1.70 -4.07 -4.70
C PHE A 67 -2.95 -3.20 -4.97
N ARG A 68 -3.88 -3.11 -4.00
CA ARG A 68 -5.15 -2.39 -4.23
C ARG A 68 -4.97 -0.90 -4.40
N LEU A 69 -4.05 -0.30 -3.64
CA LEU A 69 -3.80 1.14 -3.66
C LEU A 69 -2.37 1.50 -4.06
N LEU A 70 -1.40 0.58 -3.90
CA LEU A 70 -0.01 0.92 -4.10
C LEU A 70 0.81 -0.12 -4.86
N ALA A 71 1.95 0.33 -5.38
CA ALA A 71 3.06 -0.50 -5.82
C ALA A 71 4.33 -0.03 -5.10
N HIS A 72 5.12 -0.96 -4.60
CA HIS A 72 6.31 -0.72 -3.82
C HIS A 72 7.52 -1.46 -4.40
N ASN A 73 8.60 -0.74 -4.58
CA ASN A 73 9.90 -1.30 -4.91
C ASN A 73 10.91 -0.92 -3.81
N GLY A 74 11.55 -1.92 -3.23
CA GLY A 74 12.47 -1.76 -2.12
C GLY A 74 12.15 -2.70 -0.95
N GLU A 75 12.48 -2.31 0.26
CA GLU A 75 12.26 -3.09 1.48
C GLU A 75 11.85 -2.16 2.63
N ILE A 76 10.84 -2.57 3.39
CA ILE A 76 10.46 -1.92 4.65
C ILE A 76 11.26 -2.58 5.78
N ASN A 77 12.35 -1.97 6.19
CA ASN A 77 13.24 -2.54 7.22
C ASN A 77 12.58 -2.64 8.60
N THR A 78 11.62 -1.77 8.89
CA THR A 78 10.89 -1.72 10.16
C THR A 78 9.69 -2.67 10.22
N ILE A 79 9.43 -3.44 9.16
CA ILE A 79 8.21 -4.24 8.95
C ILE A 79 7.81 -5.12 10.15
N ARG A 80 8.78 -5.73 10.84
CA ARG A 80 8.51 -6.59 12.00
C ARG A 80 7.88 -5.80 13.14
N GLY A 81 8.41 -4.62 13.41
CA GLY A 81 7.86 -3.69 14.41
C GLY A 81 6.49 -3.18 14.01
N ASN A 82 6.35 -2.73 12.76
CA ASN A 82 5.10 -2.19 12.24
C ASN A 82 3.95 -3.22 12.34
N ARG A 83 4.19 -4.47 11.97
CA ARG A 83 3.20 -5.56 12.12
C ARG A 83 2.83 -5.80 13.59
N ALA A 84 3.82 -5.84 14.48
CA ALA A 84 3.58 -6.07 15.90
C ALA A 84 2.74 -4.95 16.52
N TRP A 85 3.03 -3.71 16.19
CA TRP A 85 2.29 -2.55 16.66
C TRP A 85 0.87 -2.48 16.06
N MET A 86 0.70 -2.76 14.78
CA MET A 86 -0.65 -2.83 14.18
C MET A 86 -1.50 -3.89 14.87
N LYS A 87 -0.96 -5.08 15.10
CA LYS A 87 -1.65 -6.13 15.84
C LYS A 87 -2.02 -5.71 17.26
N ALA A 88 -1.14 -5.02 17.96
CA ALA A 88 -1.42 -4.53 19.32
C ALA A 88 -2.55 -3.48 19.33
N ARG A 89 -2.61 -2.61 18.31
CA ARG A 89 -3.63 -1.58 18.17
C ARG A 89 -5.00 -2.11 17.78
N GLU A 90 -5.12 -3.24 17.13
CA GLU A 90 -6.41 -3.79 16.66
C GLU A 90 -7.46 -3.87 17.77
N SER A 91 -7.04 -4.07 19.02
CA SER A 91 -7.95 -4.14 20.16
C SER A 91 -8.60 -2.81 20.56
N VAL A 92 -8.00 -1.68 20.16
CA VAL A 92 -8.43 -0.33 20.52
C VAL A 92 -8.86 0.52 19.32
N LEU A 93 -8.68 -0.01 18.11
CA LEU A 93 -9.10 0.68 16.89
C LEU A 93 -10.62 0.74 16.79
N SER A 94 -11.12 1.87 16.33
CA SER A 94 -12.52 2.09 15.98
C SER A 94 -12.62 2.92 14.70
N SER A 95 -13.65 2.68 13.91
CA SER A 95 -13.94 3.47 12.72
C SER A 95 -15.44 3.47 12.47
N GLU A 96 -16.04 4.65 12.38
CA GLU A 96 -17.45 4.77 12.02
C GLU A 96 -17.73 4.24 10.61
N ALA A 97 -16.80 4.46 9.68
CA ALA A 97 -16.94 4.04 8.30
C ALA A 97 -16.85 2.51 8.13
N LEU A 98 -16.05 1.83 8.94
CA LEU A 98 -15.79 0.39 8.82
C LEU A 98 -16.61 -0.47 9.79
N GLY A 99 -17.27 0.14 10.76
CA GLY A 99 -18.06 -0.59 11.75
C GLY A 99 -17.19 -1.40 12.72
N ASP A 100 -17.54 -2.67 12.95
CA ASP A 100 -16.81 -3.52 13.90
C ASP A 100 -15.47 -4.00 13.32
N ILE A 101 -14.39 -3.42 13.80
CA ILE A 101 -12.99 -3.74 13.36
C ILE A 101 -12.67 -5.23 13.54
N ARG A 102 -13.29 -5.92 14.49
CA ARG A 102 -13.07 -7.36 14.70
C ARG A 102 -13.49 -8.20 13.49
N GLU A 103 -14.42 -7.74 12.68
CA GLU A 103 -14.84 -8.43 11.45
C GLU A 103 -13.76 -8.41 10.36
N ILE A 104 -12.90 -7.40 10.37
CA ILE A 104 -11.82 -7.22 9.38
C ILE A 104 -10.42 -7.53 9.95
N SER A 105 -10.30 -7.80 11.26
CA SER A 105 -9.02 -8.18 11.88
C SER A 105 -8.64 -9.64 11.53
N PRO A 106 -7.36 -9.98 11.33
CA PRO A 106 -6.22 -9.09 11.42
C PRO A 106 -6.17 -8.14 10.21
N ILE A 107 -5.87 -6.86 10.47
CA ILE A 107 -5.72 -5.85 9.40
C ILE A 107 -4.55 -6.23 8.50
N VAL A 108 -3.41 -6.54 9.10
CA VAL A 108 -2.27 -7.10 8.36
C VAL A 108 -2.42 -8.61 8.30
N GLN A 109 -2.62 -9.13 7.10
CA GLN A 109 -2.75 -10.56 6.89
C GLN A 109 -1.45 -11.30 7.24
N PRO A 110 -1.50 -12.52 7.81
CA PRO A 110 -0.32 -13.33 8.06
C PRO A 110 0.45 -13.65 6.78
N ASP A 111 1.73 -13.90 6.91
CA ASP A 111 2.62 -14.39 5.82
C ASP A 111 2.68 -13.53 4.56
N MET A 112 2.22 -12.29 4.64
CA MET A 112 2.30 -11.32 3.55
C MET A 112 3.71 -10.75 3.39
N SER A 113 4.02 -10.22 2.20
CA SER A 113 5.22 -9.40 1.98
C SER A 113 5.13 -8.09 2.77
N ASP A 114 6.25 -7.39 2.90
CA ASP A 114 6.30 -6.04 3.45
C ASP A 114 5.39 -5.08 2.68
N SER A 115 5.46 -5.12 1.35
CA SER A 115 4.61 -4.32 0.45
C SER A 115 3.13 -4.60 0.63
N ALA A 116 2.74 -5.87 0.76
CA ALA A 116 1.35 -6.25 1.00
C ALA A 116 0.86 -5.81 2.38
N SER A 117 1.73 -5.89 3.40
CA SER A 117 1.42 -5.40 4.74
C SER A 117 1.23 -3.88 4.76
N LEU A 118 2.09 -3.15 4.02
CA LEU A 118 1.96 -1.70 3.84
C LEU A 118 0.63 -1.35 3.18
N ASP A 119 0.26 -2.04 2.08
CA ASP A 119 -1.01 -1.84 1.38
C ASP A 119 -2.22 -2.12 2.28
N ASN A 120 -2.19 -3.18 3.09
CA ASN A 120 -3.28 -3.49 4.02
C ASN A 120 -3.54 -2.36 5.02
N VAL A 121 -2.49 -1.80 5.61
CA VAL A 121 -2.63 -0.69 6.57
C VAL A 121 -3.01 0.61 5.87
N PHE A 122 -2.44 0.85 4.70
CA PHE A 122 -2.77 2.01 3.88
C PHE A 122 -4.23 1.99 3.44
N GLU A 123 -4.72 0.85 2.92
CA GLU A 123 -6.13 0.64 2.58
C GLU A 123 -7.03 0.85 3.81
N PHE A 124 -6.66 0.30 4.96
CA PHE A 124 -7.40 0.46 6.21
C PHE A 124 -7.57 1.94 6.58
N PHE A 125 -6.52 2.75 6.51
CA PHE A 125 -6.60 4.18 6.81
C PHE A 125 -7.46 4.94 5.82
N VAL A 126 -7.29 4.68 4.52
CA VAL A 126 -8.10 5.33 3.48
C VAL A 126 -9.57 4.96 3.64
N MET A 127 -9.88 3.69 3.84
CA MET A 127 -11.26 3.22 4.06
C MET A 127 -11.86 3.69 5.39
N SER A 128 -11.01 4.04 6.37
CA SER A 128 -11.43 4.68 7.62
C SER A 128 -11.72 6.19 7.49
N GLY A 129 -11.48 6.76 6.30
CA GLY A 129 -11.81 8.15 5.99
C GLY A 129 -10.62 9.12 5.93
N LEU A 130 -9.37 8.65 6.09
CA LEU A 130 -8.21 9.49 5.83
C LEU A 130 -8.07 9.71 4.32
N SER A 131 -7.70 10.94 3.92
CA SER A 131 -7.33 11.16 2.53
C SER A 131 -6.06 10.40 2.18
N LEU A 132 -5.93 10.04 0.91
CA LEU A 132 -4.80 9.28 0.40
C LEU A 132 -3.43 9.88 0.78
N PRO A 133 -3.17 11.20 0.58
CA PRO A 133 -1.91 11.83 1.00
C PRO A 133 -1.72 11.82 2.52
N HIS A 134 -2.80 12.02 3.29
CA HIS A 134 -2.72 12.03 4.76
C HIS A 134 -2.31 10.64 5.28
N ALA A 135 -2.97 9.59 4.82
CA ALA A 135 -2.64 8.21 5.22
C ALA A 135 -1.18 7.87 4.90
N MET A 136 -0.69 8.26 3.71
CA MET A 136 0.70 8.02 3.34
C MET A 136 1.67 8.83 4.20
N ALA A 137 1.41 10.10 4.46
CA ALA A 137 2.26 10.95 5.30
C ALA A 137 2.35 10.47 6.76
N VAL A 138 1.28 9.87 7.28
CA VAL A 138 1.28 9.25 8.62
C VAL A 138 2.15 8.01 8.66
N MET A 139 2.08 7.17 7.62
CA MET A 139 2.81 5.90 7.58
C MET A 139 4.28 6.09 7.18
N VAL A 140 4.53 6.99 6.24
CA VAL A 140 5.84 7.24 5.64
C VAL A 140 6.15 8.74 5.75
N PRO A 141 6.48 9.22 6.97
CA PRO A 141 6.79 10.62 7.19
C PRO A 141 8.07 11.01 6.45
N GLU A 142 8.08 12.23 5.93
CA GLU A 142 9.29 12.81 5.34
C GLU A 142 10.34 13.04 6.43
N SER A 143 11.58 12.68 6.14
CA SER A 143 12.69 13.01 7.02
C SER A 143 13.11 14.45 6.83
N PHE A 144 13.24 15.19 7.93
CA PHE A 144 13.63 16.59 7.92
C PHE A 144 14.80 16.86 8.86
N ASN A 145 15.63 17.83 8.50
CA ASN A 145 16.77 18.28 9.27
C ASN A 145 17.19 19.69 8.80
N ASP A 146 18.28 20.22 9.34
CA ASP A 146 18.78 21.57 8.98
C ASP A 146 19.09 21.73 7.48
N LYS A 147 19.38 20.63 6.76
CA LYS A 147 19.65 20.65 5.31
C LYS A 147 18.38 20.48 4.47
N ASN A 148 17.34 19.91 5.06
CA ASN A 148 16.02 19.73 4.46
C ASN A 148 14.95 20.21 5.45
N PRO A 149 14.81 21.53 5.62
CA PRO A 149 13.83 22.09 6.55
C PRO A 149 12.42 21.99 5.97
N ILE A 150 11.47 21.72 6.83
CA ILE A 150 10.03 21.75 6.53
C ILE A 150 9.37 22.90 7.29
N SER A 151 8.13 23.26 6.94
CA SER A 151 7.37 24.26 7.67
C SER A 151 7.06 23.79 9.09
N GLU A 152 6.88 24.74 10.02
CA GLU A 152 6.52 24.43 11.41
C GLU A 152 5.17 23.66 11.50
N ASP A 153 4.22 23.98 10.63
CA ASP A 153 2.94 23.26 10.57
C ASP A 153 3.12 21.80 10.16
N LEU A 154 3.97 21.54 9.17
CA LEU A 154 4.26 20.18 8.72
C LEU A 154 5.05 19.41 9.77
N LYS A 155 5.96 20.07 10.46
CA LYS A 155 6.69 19.49 11.59
C LYS A 155 5.74 19.10 12.72
N ALA A 156 4.85 20.00 13.13
CA ALA A 156 3.83 19.74 14.14
C ALA A 156 2.92 18.56 13.74
N PHE A 157 2.57 18.47 12.44
CA PHE A 157 1.82 17.35 11.90
C PHE A 157 2.56 16.01 12.10
N TYR A 158 3.83 15.93 11.71
CA TYR A 158 4.62 14.72 11.87
C TYR A 158 4.88 14.37 13.34
N GLU A 159 5.16 15.37 14.19
CA GLU A 159 5.35 15.16 15.64
C GLU A 159 4.07 14.59 16.28
N TYR A 160 2.91 15.13 15.94
CA TYR A 160 1.63 14.62 16.42
C TYR A 160 1.39 13.17 15.98
N HIS A 161 1.56 12.87 14.70
CA HIS A 161 1.30 11.54 14.18
C HIS A 161 2.33 10.50 14.60
N SER A 162 3.56 10.89 14.92
CA SER A 162 4.59 9.98 15.44
C SER A 162 4.26 9.37 16.80
N ILE A 163 3.36 10.00 17.56
CA ILE A 163 2.84 9.46 18.83
C ILE A 163 1.81 8.35 18.55
N LEU A 164 1.13 8.42 17.42
CA LEU A 164 0.02 7.54 17.07
C LEU A 164 0.45 6.37 16.20
N MET A 165 1.48 6.56 15.37
CA MET A 165 1.92 5.58 14.38
C MET A 165 3.43 5.57 14.23
N GLU A 166 4.03 4.39 14.26
CA GLU A 166 5.44 4.20 13.93
C GLU A 166 5.67 4.37 12.44
N PRO A 167 6.78 5.01 12.03
CA PRO A 167 7.11 5.12 10.62
C PRO A 167 7.37 3.73 10.00
N TRP A 168 6.92 3.57 8.78
CA TRP A 168 7.25 2.45 7.91
C TRP A 168 8.48 2.87 7.10
N ASP A 169 9.65 2.41 7.51
CA ASP A 169 10.93 2.92 7.02
C ASP A 169 11.78 1.82 6.37
N GLY A 170 12.54 2.25 5.39
CA GLY A 170 13.44 1.43 4.59
C GLY A 170 13.69 2.04 3.22
N PRO A 171 14.67 1.54 2.46
CA PRO A 171 14.91 2.01 1.10
C PRO A 171 13.74 1.62 0.21
N ALA A 172 12.85 2.57 -0.06
CA ALA A 172 11.58 2.31 -0.71
C ALA A 172 11.22 3.39 -1.74
N SER A 173 10.66 2.95 -2.86
CA SER A 173 9.92 3.77 -3.81
C SER A 173 8.49 3.27 -3.85
N ILE A 174 7.54 4.13 -3.46
CA ILE A 174 6.13 3.80 -3.32
C ILE A 174 5.34 4.68 -4.27
N LEU A 175 4.59 4.07 -5.17
CA LEU A 175 3.60 4.73 -6.02
C LEU A 175 2.21 4.30 -5.55
N PHE A 176 1.28 5.23 -5.46
CA PHE A 176 -0.05 4.93 -4.94
C PHE A 176 -1.14 5.76 -5.61
N THR A 177 -2.35 5.21 -5.66
CA THR A 177 -3.53 5.86 -6.26
C THR A 177 -4.82 5.25 -5.75
N ASP A 178 -5.86 6.07 -5.63
CA ASP A 178 -7.26 5.65 -5.42
C ASP A 178 -8.10 5.75 -6.70
N GLY A 179 -7.47 6.13 -7.82
CA GLY A 179 -8.12 6.38 -9.10
C GLY A 179 -8.36 7.87 -9.39
N ASP A 180 -8.43 8.71 -8.37
CA ASP A 180 -8.60 10.16 -8.50
C ASP A 180 -7.27 10.90 -8.26
N LEU A 181 -6.51 10.48 -7.27
CA LEU A 181 -5.22 11.03 -6.92
C LEU A 181 -4.09 10.04 -7.21
N VAL A 182 -2.94 10.57 -7.58
CA VAL A 182 -1.69 9.81 -7.75
C VAL A 182 -0.62 10.42 -6.87
N GLY A 183 0.07 9.57 -6.13
CA GLY A 183 1.19 9.98 -5.31
C GLY A 183 2.42 9.11 -5.52
N ALA A 184 3.57 9.69 -5.23
CA ALA A 184 4.86 9.01 -5.23
C ALA A 184 5.68 9.44 -4.03
N VAL A 185 6.25 8.48 -3.31
CA VAL A 185 7.15 8.72 -2.18
C VAL A 185 8.42 7.90 -2.37
N SER A 186 9.56 8.54 -2.09
CA SER A 186 10.86 7.88 -2.07
C SER A 186 11.48 8.03 -0.69
N VAL A 187 11.82 6.90 -0.07
CA VAL A 187 12.39 6.85 1.27
C VAL A 187 13.82 6.32 1.20
N SER A 188 14.74 7.00 1.86
CA SER A 188 16.16 6.58 2.01
C SER A 188 16.96 6.39 0.72
N TYR A 189 16.43 6.79 -0.44
CA TYR A 189 17.23 6.88 -1.67
C TYR A 189 17.75 8.30 -1.84
N THR A 190 19.02 8.48 -1.58
CA THR A 190 19.71 9.78 -1.77
C THR A 190 19.79 10.20 -3.24
N HIS A 191 19.51 9.32 -4.17
CA HIS A 191 19.54 9.56 -5.60
C HIS A 191 18.50 8.69 -6.32
N LEU A 192 17.25 9.15 -6.39
CA LEU A 192 16.37 8.76 -7.48
C LEU A 192 16.59 9.76 -8.62
N THR A 193 17.45 9.44 -9.54
CA THR A 193 17.38 10.04 -10.87
C THR A 193 16.21 9.37 -11.58
N LEU A 194 15.09 10.08 -11.62
CA LEU A 194 14.05 9.74 -12.60
C LEU A 194 14.64 9.96 -13.99
N PRO A 195 14.43 9.03 -14.93
CA PRO A 195 14.90 9.18 -16.30
C PRO A 195 14.26 10.36 -17.01
#